data_bb730d1ddae22812761bf30d9ace05a0
#
_entry.id   bb730d1ddae22812761bf30d9ace05a0
#
_cell.length_a   1.000
_cell.length_b   1.000
_cell.length_c   1.000
_cell.angle_alpha   90.00
_cell.angle_beta   90.00
_cell.angle_gamma   90.00
#
_symmetry.space_group_name_H-M   'P 1'
#
loop_
_entity.id
_entity.type
_entity.pdbx_description
1 polymer ?
#
loop_
_entity_poly.entity_id
_entity_poly.type
_entity_poly.pdbx_seq_one_letter_code
_entity_poly.pdbx_strand_id
1 'polypeptide(L)'
;QNSVAGMANKVLAVVARRVFTAFPKVMAKGQWVGNPLRTEFLAQPDPAARFAGRSGPLRLLVVGGSLGARALNTVVPQALALIPANLRPTVVHQSGDKQIEELRGNYAAAGVQAQLTPFIDDTAKAFADADWVICRAGASTVTEIAAVGAAALFVPFPSAVDDHQTHNARFLVDQGGGWLVPQSELTPQLLADMLQNTERSTLLQRGLQAKMMQMTQ
;
A
#
# COMPACT_ATOMS: atom_id res chain seq x y z
N GLN A 1 -16.20 -0.43 -6.91
CA GLN A 1 -14.78 -0.13 -6.66
C GLN A 1 -14.00 -1.34 -6.11
N ASN A 2 -14.54 -2.07 -5.14
CA ASN A 2 -13.86 -3.20 -4.52
C ASN A 2 -13.86 -4.45 -5.40
N SER A 3 -12.94 -5.37 -5.15
CA SER A 3 -12.84 -6.68 -5.82
C SER A 3 -13.96 -7.65 -5.43
N VAL A 4 -14.71 -7.35 -4.36
CA VAL A 4 -15.89 -8.11 -3.92
C VAL A 4 -17.12 -7.20 -4.00
N ALA A 5 -18.19 -7.69 -4.61
CA ALA A 5 -19.44 -6.96 -4.70
C ALA A 5 -20.26 -7.10 -3.41
N GLY A 6 -20.51 -5.99 -2.73
CA GLY A 6 -21.44 -5.95 -1.60
C GLY A 6 -22.90 -6.25 -2.04
N MET A 7 -23.73 -6.63 -1.08
CA MET A 7 -25.12 -7.06 -1.32
C MET A 7 -25.93 -6.03 -2.13
N ALA A 8 -25.85 -4.75 -1.78
CA ALA A 8 -26.54 -3.67 -2.50
C ALA A 8 -26.14 -3.62 -3.99
N ASN A 9 -24.85 -3.76 -4.29
CA ASN A 9 -24.36 -3.75 -5.66
C ASN A 9 -24.81 -4.99 -6.44
N LYS A 10 -24.92 -6.15 -5.79
CA LYS A 10 -25.47 -7.38 -6.42
C LYS A 10 -26.93 -7.20 -6.82
N VAL A 11 -27.73 -6.62 -5.92
CA VAL A 11 -29.16 -6.35 -6.19
C VAL A 11 -29.32 -5.31 -7.32
N LEU A 12 -28.58 -4.20 -7.25
CA LEU A 12 -28.64 -3.15 -8.28
C LEU A 12 -28.16 -3.65 -9.65
N ALA A 13 -27.21 -4.56 -9.71
CA ALA A 13 -26.71 -5.13 -10.96
C ALA A 13 -27.80 -5.90 -11.74
N VAL A 14 -28.84 -6.41 -11.08
CA VAL A 14 -29.96 -7.14 -11.74
C VAL A 14 -30.74 -6.19 -12.65
N VAL A 15 -31.01 -4.95 -12.20
CA VAL A 15 -31.81 -3.94 -12.91
C VAL A 15 -30.94 -2.98 -13.74
N ALA A 16 -29.65 -2.95 -13.54
CA ALA A 16 -28.76 -2.05 -14.27
C ALA A 16 -28.60 -2.46 -15.74
N ARG A 17 -28.64 -1.48 -16.65
CA ARG A 17 -28.37 -1.68 -18.10
C ARG A 17 -26.90 -2.03 -18.36
N ARG A 18 -25.99 -1.44 -17.60
CA ARG A 18 -24.53 -1.70 -17.66
C ARG A 18 -23.96 -1.72 -16.26
N VAL A 19 -22.99 -2.60 -16.03
CA VAL A 19 -22.26 -2.71 -14.78
C VAL A 19 -20.78 -2.58 -15.07
N PHE A 20 -20.12 -1.61 -14.45
CA PHE A 20 -18.67 -1.41 -14.56
C PHE A 20 -18.01 -1.85 -13.28
N THR A 21 -16.88 -2.53 -13.39
CA THR A 21 -16.11 -3.04 -12.25
C THR A 21 -14.68 -2.54 -12.27
N ALA A 22 -14.13 -2.31 -11.09
CA ALA A 22 -12.75 -1.86 -10.93
C ALA A 22 -11.74 -3.02 -10.97
N PHE A 23 -12.20 -4.21 -10.66
CA PHE A 23 -11.42 -5.44 -10.68
C PHE A 23 -12.08 -6.48 -11.60
N PRO A 24 -11.29 -7.44 -12.13
CA PRO A 24 -11.84 -8.46 -13.00
C PRO A 24 -12.74 -9.44 -12.22
N LYS A 25 -13.71 -10.03 -12.91
CA LYS A 25 -14.57 -11.11 -12.39
C LYS A 25 -15.39 -10.78 -11.13
N VAL A 26 -15.60 -9.52 -10.81
CA VAL A 26 -16.41 -9.10 -9.64
C VAL A 26 -17.88 -9.47 -9.79
N MET A 27 -18.41 -9.38 -11.01
CA MET A 27 -19.81 -9.70 -11.34
C MET A 27 -19.91 -10.31 -12.75
N ALA A 28 -20.85 -11.26 -12.94
CA ALA A 28 -21.02 -11.94 -14.23
C ALA A 28 -21.34 -10.98 -15.39
N LYS A 29 -22.14 -9.91 -15.14
CA LYS A 29 -22.44 -8.86 -16.13
C LYS A 29 -21.45 -7.70 -16.11
N GLY A 30 -20.39 -7.76 -15.28
CA GLY A 30 -19.48 -6.66 -15.07
C GLY A 30 -18.49 -6.51 -16.22
N GLN A 31 -18.43 -5.33 -16.80
CA GLN A 31 -17.33 -4.94 -17.68
C GLN A 31 -16.21 -4.37 -16.82
N TRP A 32 -15.05 -4.98 -16.87
CA TRP A 32 -13.86 -4.48 -16.19
C TRP A 32 -13.33 -3.22 -16.91
N VAL A 33 -13.23 -2.12 -16.18
CA VAL A 33 -12.79 -0.81 -16.69
C VAL A 33 -11.72 -0.17 -15.81
N GLY A 34 -11.35 -0.83 -14.70
CA GLY A 34 -10.46 -0.26 -13.70
C GLY A 34 -11.12 0.77 -12.78
N ASN A 35 -10.36 1.34 -11.87
CA ASN A 35 -10.77 2.48 -11.07
C ASN A 35 -10.39 3.79 -11.74
N PRO A 36 -11.20 4.85 -11.63
CA PRO A 36 -10.77 6.19 -12.01
C PRO A 36 -9.51 6.58 -11.24
N LEU A 37 -8.46 6.95 -11.96
CA LEU A 37 -7.19 7.40 -11.42
C LEU A 37 -6.96 8.86 -11.75
N ARG A 38 -6.38 9.61 -10.82
CA ARG A 38 -5.88 10.94 -11.09
C ARG A 38 -4.66 10.86 -12.00
N THR A 39 -4.53 11.82 -12.91
CA THR A 39 -3.47 11.84 -13.94
C THR A 39 -2.07 11.80 -13.33
N GLU A 40 -1.90 12.37 -12.14
CA GLU A 40 -0.63 12.44 -11.42
C GLU A 40 -0.03 11.05 -11.13
N PHE A 41 -0.87 10.03 -10.89
CA PHE A 41 -0.37 8.66 -10.68
C PHE A 41 0.14 8.02 -11.97
N LEU A 42 -0.49 8.34 -13.10
CA LEU A 42 -0.09 7.82 -14.41
C LEU A 42 1.14 8.54 -14.96
N ALA A 43 1.35 9.79 -14.57
CA ALA A 43 2.47 10.62 -15.02
C ALA A 43 3.81 10.30 -14.33
N GLN A 44 3.82 9.43 -13.32
CA GLN A 44 5.05 9.08 -12.61
C GLN A 44 6.01 8.30 -13.53
N PRO A 45 7.33 8.55 -13.42
CA PRO A 45 8.31 7.81 -14.19
C PRO A 45 8.25 6.30 -13.90
N ASP A 46 8.66 5.50 -14.88
CA ASP A 46 8.69 4.05 -14.73
C ASP A 46 9.56 3.59 -13.55
N PRO A 47 9.19 2.47 -12.90
CA PRO A 47 9.97 1.93 -11.78
C PRO A 47 11.46 1.77 -12.10
N ALA A 48 11.81 1.24 -13.27
CA ALA A 48 13.21 1.07 -13.66
C ALA A 48 13.98 2.40 -13.68
N ALA A 49 13.38 3.45 -14.26
CA ALA A 49 13.97 4.79 -14.29
C ALA A 49 14.11 5.39 -12.88
N ARG A 50 13.11 5.20 -12.01
CA ARG A 50 13.13 5.72 -10.64
C ARG A 50 14.17 5.03 -9.76
N PHE A 51 14.40 3.73 -9.95
CA PHE A 51 15.38 2.97 -9.17
C PHE A 51 16.80 3.11 -9.72
N ALA A 52 16.97 3.55 -10.98
CA ALA A 52 18.28 3.78 -11.55
C ALA A 52 19.08 4.79 -10.72
N GLY A 53 20.29 4.38 -10.29
CA GLY A 53 21.18 5.22 -9.47
C GLY A 53 20.75 5.41 -8.01
N ARG A 54 19.67 4.81 -7.54
CA ARG A 54 19.32 4.86 -6.11
C ARG A 54 20.33 4.07 -5.28
N SER A 55 20.86 4.73 -4.24
CA SER A 55 21.83 4.18 -3.30
C SER A 55 21.49 4.61 -1.86
N GLY A 56 22.26 4.15 -0.89
CA GLY A 56 22.04 4.44 0.53
C GLY A 56 20.86 3.66 1.14
N PRO A 57 20.33 4.10 2.28
CA PRO A 57 19.22 3.45 2.97
C PRO A 57 17.97 3.34 2.09
N LEU A 58 17.16 2.31 2.30
CA LEU A 58 15.84 2.21 1.68
C LEU A 58 14.96 3.38 2.11
N ARG A 59 14.09 3.84 1.22
CA ARG A 59 13.08 4.86 1.47
C ARG A 59 11.76 4.18 1.74
N LEU A 60 11.35 4.16 3.01
CA LEU A 60 10.10 3.55 3.45
C LEU A 60 9.01 4.61 3.59
N LEU A 61 7.88 4.36 2.97
CA LEU A 61 6.68 5.15 3.13
C LEU A 61 5.60 4.32 3.83
N VAL A 62 5.04 4.83 4.92
CA VAL A 62 3.92 4.20 5.61
C VAL A 62 2.68 5.07 5.47
N VAL A 63 1.58 4.49 4.98
CA VAL A 63 0.33 5.21 4.73
C VAL A 63 -0.83 4.54 5.47
N GLY A 64 -1.29 5.21 6.52
CA GLY A 64 -2.43 4.77 7.32
C GLY A 64 -3.79 5.05 6.68
N GLY A 65 -3.84 5.99 5.72
CA GLY A 65 -5.07 6.52 5.16
C GLY A 65 -5.69 7.64 6.01
N SER A 66 -6.81 8.20 5.57
CA SER A 66 -7.45 9.36 6.22
C SER A 66 -7.93 9.08 7.66
N LEU A 67 -8.34 7.86 7.93
CA LEU A 67 -8.79 7.42 9.26
C LEU A 67 -7.63 6.94 10.14
N GLY A 68 -6.42 6.85 9.56
CA GLY A 68 -5.25 6.30 10.21
C GLY A 68 -5.26 4.77 10.30
N ALA A 69 -4.14 4.22 10.74
CA ALA A 69 -3.97 2.79 10.93
C ALA A 69 -3.19 2.53 12.23
N ARG A 70 -3.89 2.52 13.37
CA ARG A 70 -3.27 2.38 14.70
C ARG A 70 -2.30 1.20 14.76
N ALA A 71 -2.63 0.06 14.14
CA ALA A 71 -1.73 -1.09 14.12
C ALA A 71 -0.38 -0.75 13.42
N LEU A 72 -0.40 -0.04 12.30
CA LEU A 72 0.82 0.42 11.63
C LEU A 72 1.56 1.45 12.49
N ASN A 73 0.82 2.40 13.08
CA ASN A 73 1.37 3.45 13.94
C ASN A 73 2.08 2.89 15.19
N THR A 74 1.71 1.68 15.62
CA THR A 74 2.32 0.98 16.75
C THR A 74 3.45 0.07 16.32
N VAL A 75 3.21 -0.79 15.33
CA VAL A 75 4.15 -1.86 14.96
C VAL A 75 5.37 -1.33 14.21
N VAL A 76 5.20 -0.35 13.33
CA VAL A 76 6.31 0.14 12.49
C VAL A 76 7.46 0.75 13.33
N PRO A 77 7.23 1.69 14.26
CA PRO A 77 8.34 2.20 15.09
C PRO A 77 9.00 1.11 15.92
N GLN A 78 8.26 0.14 16.45
CA GLN A 78 8.82 -0.99 17.20
C GLN A 78 9.68 -1.89 16.31
N ALA A 79 9.25 -2.18 15.09
CA ALA A 79 10.04 -2.94 14.12
C ALA A 79 11.35 -2.22 13.76
N LEU A 80 11.29 -0.92 13.51
CA LEU A 80 12.46 -0.11 13.21
C LEU A 80 13.46 -0.07 14.38
N ALA A 81 12.99 -0.11 15.63
CA ALA A 81 13.84 -0.19 16.81
C ALA A 81 14.66 -1.49 16.87
N LEU A 82 14.14 -2.60 16.31
CA LEU A 82 14.86 -3.88 16.23
C LEU A 82 15.98 -3.89 15.17
N ILE A 83 15.97 -2.93 14.25
CA ILE A 83 16.97 -2.82 13.18
C ILE A 83 18.15 -1.96 13.68
N PRO A 84 19.42 -2.39 13.49
CA PRO A 84 20.57 -1.55 13.79
C PRO A 84 20.47 -0.18 13.12
N ALA A 85 20.83 0.88 13.83
CA ALA A 85 20.62 2.26 13.40
C ALA A 85 21.21 2.57 12.00
N ASN A 86 22.36 2.00 11.69
CA ASN A 86 23.05 2.16 10.41
C ASN A 86 22.41 1.39 9.24
N LEU A 87 21.46 0.48 9.53
CA LEU A 87 20.74 -0.32 8.52
C LEU A 87 19.28 0.09 8.38
N ARG A 88 18.81 1.04 9.19
CA ARG A 88 17.42 1.51 9.15
C ARG A 88 17.11 2.22 7.85
N PRO A 89 15.93 2.00 7.26
CA PRO A 89 15.44 2.83 6.17
C PRO A 89 15.20 4.28 6.64
N THR A 90 15.22 5.22 5.71
CA THR A 90 14.63 6.54 5.93
C THR A 90 13.11 6.39 5.84
N VAL A 91 12.37 7.01 6.75
CA VAL A 91 10.94 6.76 6.89
C VAL A 91 10.13 8.05 6.79
N VAL A 92 9.09 8.02 5.97
CA VAL A 92 7.96 8.95 6.02
C VAL A 92 6.74 8.17 6.47
N HIS A 93 6.07 8.60 7.55
CA HIS A 93 4.91 7.91 8.11
C HIS A 93 3.72 8.85 8.25
N GLN A 94 2.64 8.54 7.53
CA GLN A 94 1.38 9.26 7.57
C GLN A 94 0.39 8.54 8.48
N SER A 95 -0.06 9.24 9.54
CA SER A 95 -0.88 8.66 10.61
C SER A 95 -2.38 8.83 10.43
N GLY A 96 -2.82 9.84 9.68
CA GLY A 96 -4.15 10.45 9.81
C GLY A 96 -4.19 11.53 10.89
N ASP A 97 -5.03 12.53 10.72
CA ASP A 97 -5.05 13.74 11.58
C ASP A 97 -5.22 13.43 13.06
N LYS A 98 -6.11 12.50 13.38
CA LYS A 98 -6.46 12.18 14.78
C LYS A 98 -5.40 11.36 15.52
N GLN A 99 -4.40 10.84 14.83
CA GLN A 99 -3.43 9.90 15.40
C GLN A 99 -2.00 10.41 15.38
N ILE A 100 -1.76 11.65 14.96
CA ILE A 100 -0.39 12.19 14.79
C ILE A 100 0.37 12.28 16.13
N GLU A 101 -0.29 12.66 17.20
CA GLU A 101 0.37 12.76 18.52
C GLU A 101 0.69 11.38 19.11
N GLU A 102 -0.22 10.41 18.94
CA GLU A 102 0.05 9.01 19.30
C GLU A 102 1.24 8.46 18.50
N LEU A 103 1.30 8.75 17.20
CA LEU A 103 2.41 8.33 16.34
C LEU A 103 3.75 8.94 16.80
N ARG A 104 3.79 10.23 17.13
CA ARG A 104 4.99 10.90 17.67
C ARG A 104 5.46 10.24 18.96
N GLY A 105 4.54 9.94 19.87
CA GLY A 105 4.83 9.23 21.10
C GLY A 105 5.43 7.85 20.87
N ASN A 106 4.89 7.09 19.91
CA ASN A 106 5.38 5.76 19.58
C ASN A 106 6.81 5.79 19.00
N TYR A 107 7.11 6.73 18.11
CA TYR A 107 8.47 6.90 17.58
C TYR A 107 9.46 7.36 18.63
N ALA A 108 9.06 8.28 19.51
CA ALA A 108 9.89 8.74 20.63
C ALA A 108 10.20 7.58 21.60
N ALA A 109 9.19 6.79 21.97
CA ALA A 109 9.36 5.62 22.84
C ALA A 109 10.26 4.55 22.22
N ALA A 110 10.22 4.39 20.89
CA ALA A 110 11.07 3.45 20.15
C ALA A 110 12.52 3.97 19.92
N GLY A 111 12.79 5.25 20.17
CA GLY A 111 14.10 5.85 19.92
C GLY A 111 14.45 5.88 18.42
N VAL A 112 13.46 6.03 17.55
CA VAL A 112 13.60 6.02 16.09
C VAL A 112 13.20 7.38 15.53
N GLN A 113 14.00 7.89 14.59
CA GLN A 113 13.68 9.11 13.86
C GLN A 113 12.96 8.81 12.55
N ALA A 114 11.93 9.60 12.25
CA ALA A 114 11.19 9.52 11.00
C ALA A 114 10.53 10.88 10.70
N GLN A 115 10.19 11.11 9.45
CA GLN A 115 9.32 12.21 9.06
C GLN A 115 7.87 11.80 9.30
N LEU A 116 7.21 12.42 10.28
CA LEU A 116 5.83 12.12 10.67
C LEU A 116 4.89 13.20 10.14
N THR A 117 3.83 12.80 9.48
CA THR A 117 2.85 13.73 8.93
C THR A 117 1.41 13.21 9.13
N PRO A 118 0.46 14.10 9.43
CA PRO A 118 -0.95 13.68 9.48
C PRO A 118 -1.51 13.36 8.09
N PHE A 119 -1.00 14.04 7.05
CA PHE A 119 -1.50 13.94 5.69
C PHE A 119 -0.37 14.05 4.65
N ILE A 120 -0.59 13.52 3.44
CA ILE A 120 0.31 13.62 2.29
C ILE A 120 -0.45 14.33 1.17
N ASP A 121 0.01 15.51 0.77
CA ASP A 121 -0.62 16.30 -0.28
C ASP A 121 -0.44 15.66 -1.66
N ASP A 122 0.79 15.28 -2.00
CA ASP A 122 1.13 14.62 -3.26
C ASP A 122 1.44 13.14 -3.03
N THR A 123 0.37 12.34 -2.97
CA THR A 123 0.47 10.89 -2.75
C THR A 123 1.14 10.19 -3.94
N ALA A 124 0.93 10.67 -5.17
CA ALA A 124 1.53 10.08 -6.36
C ALA A 124 3.06 10.19 -6.32
N LYS A 125 3.55 11.40 -6.00
CA LYS A 125 4.98 11.63 -5.80
C LYS A 125 5.54 10.84 -4.63
N ALA A 126 4.83 10.79 -3.50
CA ALA A 126 5.27 10.04 -2.32
C ALA A 126 5.43 8.54 -2.63
N PHE A 127 4.50 7.93 -3.38
CA PHE A 127 4.63 6.55 -3.84
C PHE A 127 5.81 6.36 -4.81
N ALA A 128 6.03 7.32 -5.70
CA ALA A 128 7.14 7.28 -6.66
C ALA A 128 8.51 7.44 -5.98
N ASP A 129 8.61 8.26 -4.94
CA ASP A 129 9.85 8.52 -4.22
C ASP A 129 10.24 7.38 -3.27
N ALA A 130 9.27 6.58 -2.83
CA ALA A 130 9.52 5.44 -1.96
C ALA A 130 10.17 4.27 -2.71
N ASP A 131 11.00 3.52 -2.00
CA ASP A 131 11.45 2.20 -2.43
C ASP A 131 10.43 1.14 -2.03
N TRP A 132 9.81 1.30 -0.86
CA TRP A 132 8.81 0.39 -0.32
C TRP A 132 7.68 1.13 0.37
N VAL A 133 6.44 0.75 0.08
CA VAL A 133 5.24 1.33 0.69
C VAL A 133 4.59 0.30 1.62
N ILE A 134 4.27 0.68 2.85
CA ILE A 134 3.43 -0.11 3.76
C ILE A 134 2.09 0.60 3.87
N CYS A 135 0.99 -0.07 3.54
CA CYS A 135 -0.32 0.58 3.51
C CYS A 135 -1.49 -0.39 3.75
N ARG A 136 -2.68 0.19 3.95
CA ARG A 136 -3.94 -0.54 3.85
C ARG A 136 -4.23 -0.88 2.38
N ALA A 137 -5.14 -1.83 2.16
CA ALA A 137 -5.50 -2.30 0.81
C ALA A 137 -6.88 -1.81 0.36
N GLY A 138 -7.14 -0.51 0.52
CA GLY A 138 -8.30 0.12 -0.11
C GLY A 138 -8.23 -0.01 -1.64
N ALA A 139 -9.38 -0.11 -2.31
CA ALA A 139 -9.44 -0.29 -3.76
C ALA A 139 -8.68 0.79 -4.54
N SER A 140 -8.82 2.07 -4.12
CA SER A 140 -8.07 3.18 -4.72
C SER A 140 -6.57 3.02 -4.51
N THR A 141 -6.14 2.70 -3.26
CA THR A 141 -4.72 2.56 -2.94
C THR A 141 -4.06 1.45 -3.77
N VAL A 142 -4.72 0.29 -3.91
CA VAL A 142 -4.21 -0.83 -4.72
C VAL A 142 -4.03 -0.40 -6.18
N THR A 143 -5.01 0.33 -6.74
CA THR A 143 -4.94 0.82 -8.13
C THR A 143 -3.89 1.92 -8.30
N GLU A 144 -3.73 2.81 -7.32
CA GLU A 144 -2.71 3.86 -7.31
C GLU A 144 -1.29 3.26 -7.21
N ILE A 145 -1.09 2.24 -6.38
CA ILE A 145 0.16 1.47 -6.28
C ILE A 145 0.49 0.81 -7.63
N ALA A 146 -0.49 0.19 -8.29
CA ALA A 146 -0.31 -0.38 -9.61
C ALA A 146 0.06 0.69 -10.65
N ALA A 147 -0.64 1.82 -10.65
CA ALA A 147 -0.41 2.91 -11.60
C ALA A 147 1.00 3.51 -11.50
N VAL A 148 1.49 3.71 -10.28
CA VAL A 148 2.87 4.16 -10.04
C VAL A 148 3.89 3.04 -10.29
N GLY A 149 3.51 1.81 -10.09
CA GLY A 149 4.44 0.69 -10.04
C GLY A 149 5.32 0.74 -8.79
N ALA A 150 4.70 0.96 -7.64
CA ALA A 150 5.40 0.93 -6.36
C ALA A 150 5.39 -0.47 -5.75
N ALA A 151 6.46 -0.88 -5.10
CA ALA A 151 6.48 -2.09 -4.30
C ALA A 151 5.70 -1.84 -3.00
N ALA A 152 4.73 -2.69 -2.67
CA ALA A 152 3.90 -2.50 -1.50
C ALA A 152 3.79 -3.74 -0.60
N LEU A 153 3.82 -3.50 0.71
CA LEU A 153 3.35 -4.43 1.74
C LEU A 153 1.94 -3.99 2.15
N PHE A 154 0.96 -4.78 1.74
CA PHE A 154 -0.43 -4.55 2.12
C PHE A 154 -0.73 -5.19 3.47
N VAL A 155 -1.28 -4.37 4.37
CA VAL A 155 -1.81 -4.81 5.67
C VAL A 155 -3.31 -4.49 5.67
N PRO A 156 -4.15 -5.44 5.22
CA PRO A 156 -5.60 -5.21 5.14
C PRO A 156 -6.19 -4.81 6.49
N PHE A 157 -7.17 -3.90 6.46
CA PHE A 157 -7.97 -3.62 7.64
C PHE A 157 -8.83 -4.85 7.95
N PRO A 158 -8.77 -5.40 9.18
CA PRO A 158 -9.58 -6.55 9.54
C PRO A 158 -11.07 -6.18 9.48
N SER A 159 -11.80 -6.86 8.59
CA SER A 159 -13.25 -6.69 8.42
C SER A 159 -13.94 -8.02 8.71
N ALA A 160 -14.98 -7.97 9.55
CA ALA A 160 -15.74 -9.17 9.89
C ALA A 160 -16.74 -9.61 8.80
N VAL A 161 -17.03 -8.75 7.80
CA VAL A 161 -18.18 -9.00 6.90
C VAL A 161 -17.76 -9.40 5.50
N ASP A 162 -16.82 -8.71 4.84
CA ASP A 162 -16.55 -8.96 3.40
C ASP A 162 -15.07 -9.10 3.04
N ASP A 163 -14.15 -8.95 3.97
CA ASP A 163 -12.67 -9.00 3.78
C ASP A 163 -12.18 -8.43 2.42
N HIS A 164 -12.89 -7.41 1.94
CA HIS A 164 -12.66 -6.84 0.61
C HIS A 164 -11.24 -6.27 0.45
N GLN A 165 -10.58 -5.82 1.53
CA GLN A 165 -9.21 -5.34 1.43
C GLN A 165 -8.21 -6.45 1.13
N THR A 166 -8.35 -7.62 1.72
CA THR A 166 -7.53 -8.79 1.37
C THR A 166 -7.70 -9.15 -0.10
N HIS A 167 -8.93 -9.19 -0.58
CA HIS A 167 -9.21 -9.48 -2.00
C HIS A 167 -8.66 -8.38 -2.93
N ASN A 168 -8.74 -7.11 -2.56
CA ASN A 168 -8.14 -6.02 -3.33
C ASN A 168 -6.61 -6.20 -3.43
N ALA A 169 -5.93 -6.50 -2.31
CA ALA A 169 -4.48 -6.70 -2.28
C ALA A 169 -4.05 -7.88 -3.16
N ARG A 170 -4.79 -8.99 -3.11
CA ARG A 170 -4.49 -10.20 -3.90
C ARG A 170 -4.42 -9.94 -5.40
N PHE A 171 -5.16 -8.96 -5.90
CA PHE A 171 -5.08 -8.55 -7.31
C PHE A 171 -3.64 -8.26 -7.75
N LEU A 172 -2.81 -7.65 -6.90
CA LEU A 172 -1.39 -7.41 -7.19
C LEU A 172 -0.49 -8.52 -6.65
N VAL A 173 -0.75 -8.97 -5.44
CA VAL A 173 0.13 -9.92 -4.71
C VAL A 173 0.20 -11.26 -5.40
N ASP A 174 -0.91 -11.80 -5.89
CA ASP A 174 -0.97 -13.08 -6.60
C ASP A 174 -0.20 -13.05 -7.94
N GLN A 175 0.05 -11.85 -8.47
CA GLN A 175 0.87 -11.62 -9.66
C GLN A 175 2.30 -11.17 -9.33
N GLY A 176 2.71 -11.26 -8.07
CA GLY A 176 4.03 -10.86 -7.64
C GLY A 176 4.24 -9.34 -7.47
N GLY A 177 3.18 -8.53 -7.52
CA GLY A 177 3.23 -7.07 -7.41
C GLY A 177 3.28 -6.51 -5.98
N GLY A 178 3.56 -7.33 -4.98
CA GLY A 178 3.64 -6.89 -3.60
C GLY A 178 3.62 -8.03 -2.60
N TRP A 179 3.41 -7.70 -1.34
CA TRP A 179 3.23 -8.65 -0.23
C TRP A 179 1.92 -8.36 0.49
N LEU A 180 1.37 -9.37 1.12
CA LEU A 180 0.19 -9.25 1.98
C LEU A 180 0.50 -9.90 3.32
N VAL A 181 0.32 -9.14 4.40
CA VAL A 181 0.40 -9.63 5.78
C VAL A 181 -0.90 -9.25 6.49
N PRO A 182 -1.70 -10.22 6.94
CA PRO A 182 -2.87 -9.94 7.78
C PRO A 182 -2.46 -9.16 9.02
N GLN A 183 -3.29 -8.21 9.45
CA GLN A 183 -2.97 -7.40 10.63
C GLN A 183 -2.69 -8.24 11.88
N SER A 184 -3.37 -9.37 12.05
CA SER A 184 -3.18 -10.30 13.18
C SER A 184 -1.81 -10.99 13.19
N GLU A 185 -1.15 -11.05 12.03
CA GLU A 185 0.17 -11.67 11.85
C GLU A 185 1.30 -10.62 11.82
N LEU A 186 0.95 -9.35 11.73
CA LEU A 186 1.91 -8.26 11.67
C LEU A 186 2.54 -8.03 13.05
N THR A 187 3.75 -8.56 13.25
CA THR A 187 4.54 -8.33 14.46
C THR A 187 5.74 -7.42 14.16
N PRO A 188 6.30 -6.74 15.19
CA PRO A 188 7.53 -5.97 15.02
C PRO A 188 8.69 -6.81 14.47
N GLN A 189 8.84 -8.05 14.93
CA GLN A 189 9.91 -8.94 14.48
C GLN A 189 9.74 -9.33 13.00
N LEU A 190 8.52 -9.75 12.60
CA LEU A 190 8.25 -10.08 11.20
C LEU A 190 8.58 -8.90 10.28
N LEU A 191 8.13 -7.71 10.64
CA LEU A 191 8.36 -6.52 9.82
C LEU A 191 9.84 -6.13 9.79
N ALA A 192 10.55 -6.22 10.92
CA ALA A 192 11.99 -5.97 10.97
C ALA A 192 12.76 -6.95 10.07
N ASP A 193 12.42 -8.24 10.12
CA ASP A 193 13.03 -9.27 9.29
C ASP A 193 12.78 -9.01 7.80
N MET A 194 11.56 -8.64 7.43
CA MET A 194 11.23 -8.27 6.04
C MET A 194 12.05 -7.06 5.57
N LEU A 195 12.15 -6.01 6.39
CA LEU A 195 12.87 -4.78 6.05
C LEU A 195 14.38 -5.01 5.90
N GLN A 196 14.96 -5.91 6.70
CA GLN A 196 16.40 -6.21 6.65
C GLN A 196 16.77 -7.16 5.50
N ASN A 197 15.87 -8.09 5.14
CA ASN A 197 16.18 -9.15 4.19
C ASN A 197 15.66 -8.88 2.77
N THR A 198 14.99 -7.74 2.53
CA THR A 198 14.48 -7.39 1.20
C THR A 198 15.42 -6.42 0.52
N GLU A 199 15.98 -6.83 -0.59
CA GLU A 199 16.88 -6.01 -1.41
C GLU A 199 16.11 -5.04 -2.31
N ARG A 200 16.75 -3.93 -2.69
CA ARG A 200 16.18 -2.94 -3.62
C ARG A 200 15.85 -3.54 -4.99
N SER A 201 16.61 -4.51 -5.45
CA SER A 201 16.34 -5.28 -6.68
C SER A 201 15.01 -6.02 -6.64
N THR A 202 14.68 -6.64 -5.50
CA THR A 202 13.39 -7.31 -5.27
C THR A 202 12.25 -6.30 -5.26
N LEU A 203 12.45 -5.14 -4.64
CA LEU A 203 11.46 -4.04 -4.63
C LEU A 203 11.18 -3.54 -6.05
N LEU A 204 12.22 -3.34 -6.86
CA LEU A 204 12.07 -2.97 -8.27
C LEU A 204 11.23 -4.01 -9.03
N GLN A 205 11.54 -5.30 -8.89
CA GLN A 205 10.78 -6.37 -9.55
C GLN A 205 9.31 -6.35 -9.16
N ARG A 206 9.00 -6.19 -7.87
CA ARG A 206 7.62 -6.09 -7.37
C ARG A 206 6.90 -4.87 -7.95
N GLY A 207 7.58 -3.74 -8.01
CA GLY A 207 7.03 -2.51 -8.62
C GLY A 207 6.75 -2.68 -10.11
N LEU A 208 7.62 -3.34 -10.86
CA LEU A 208 7.41 -3.66 -12.28
C LEU A 208 6.20 -4.58 -12.48
N GLN A 209 6.04 -5.62 -11.66
CA GLN A 209 4.87 -6.51 -11.72
C GLN A 209 3.58 -5.75 -11.39
N ALA A 210 3.59 -4.88 -10.38
CA ALA A 210 2.44 -4.03 -10.06
C ALA A 210 2.06 -3.13 -11.24
N LYS A 211 3.05 -2.51 -11.91
CA LYS A 211 2.84 -1.66 -13.10
C LYS A 211 2.24 -2.43 -14.27
N MET A 212 2.67 -3.67 -14.49
CA MET A 212 2.10 -4.51 -15.55
C MET A 212 0.60 -4.76 -15.34
N MET A 213 0.15 -4.92 -14.10
CA MET A 213 -1.27 -5.11 -13.78
C MET A 213 -2.11 -3.87 -14.11
N GLN A 214 -1.55 -2.67 -14.04
CA GLN A 214 -2.20 -1.44 -14.49
C GLN A 214 -2.35 -1.42 -16.02
N MET A 215 -1.34 -1.85 -16.76
CA MET A 215 -1.34 -1.82 -18.24
C MET A 215 -2.31 -2.83 -18.85
N THR A 216 -2.80 -3.80 -18.08
CA THR A 216 -3.78 -4.80 -18.53
C THR A 216 -5.23 -4.37 -18.29
N GLN A 217 -5.47 -3.19 -17.74
CA GLN A 217 -6.77 -2.55 -17.56
C GLN A 217 -7.10 -1.67 -18.77
#